data_f4828ea6d3353ee0ebaffd18e6b2206d
#
_entry.id   f4828ea6d3353ee0ebaffd18e6b2206d
#
_cell.length_a   1.000
_cell.length_b   1.000
_cell.length_c   1.000
_cell.angle_alpha   90.00
_cell.angle_beta   90.00
_cell.angle_gamma   90.00
#
_symmetry.space_group_name_H-M   'P 1'
#
loop_
_entity.id
_entity.type
_entity.pdbx_description
1 polymer ?
#
loop_
_entity_poly.entity_id
_entity_poly.type
_entity_poly.pdbx_seq_one_letter_code
_entity_poly.pdbx_strand_id
1 'polypeptide(L)'
;RKRGSIDLDSPEAKIHRDENGHPTEIIPYDRNDATKLIEDFMLIANETVAEDFYWQEIPFLYRVHETPDPEKIQSLQRFIQNFGYYIKGDREEIHPKELQKLLAKIADSPEEDLISRLTLRSMKRAKYSPDCTGHFGLASRYYCHFTSPIRRYPDLQIHRIIKETLRGRMGEERRNHYEEILPTVAEKTSEAERRADESERETLKLKKAEYMEDHIGEEFDGVISGITNWGIYVELPNTVEGLIHVSRLYDDRYYYK
;
A
#
# COMPACT_ATOMS: atom_id res chain seq x y z
N ARG A 1 -12.82 -9.66 -4.05
CA ARG A 1 -13.69 -8.58 -3.55
C ARG A 1 -14.81 -9.08 -2.61
N LYS A 2 -15.55 -10.16 -2.90
CA LYS A 2 -16.59 -10.71 -1.99
C LYS A 2 -16.10 -11.13 -0.62
N ARG A 3 -14.82 -11.54 -0.47
CA ARG A 3 -14.20 -11.95 0.79
C ARG A 3 -13.90 -10.78 1.74
N GLY A 4 -13.85 -9.55 1.23
CA GLY A 4 -13.57 -8.35 2.02
C GLY A 4 -12.19 -7.77 1.78
N SER A 5 -11.55 -8.01 0.61
CA SER A 5 -10.31 -7.33 0.27
C SER A 5 -10.52 -5.81 0.27
N ILE A 6 -9.59 -5.11 0.86
CA ILE A 6 -9.60 -3.65 0.95
C ILE A 6 -8.96 -3.11 -0.34
N ASP A 7 -9.74 -2.37 -1.12
CA ASP A 7 -9.26 -1.66 -2.31
C ASP A 7 -9.09 -0.18 -1.89
N LEU A 8 -7.85 0.22 -1.66
CA LEU A 8 -7.50 1.61 -1.39
C LEU A 8 -6.94 2.16 -2.70
N ASP A 9 -7.82 2.70 -3.51
CA ASP A 9 -7.42 3.45 -4.70
C ASP A 9 -6.76 4.77 -4.24
N SER A 10 -5.44 4.75 -4.10
CA SER A 10 -4.66 5.99 -3.98
C SER A 10 -4.18 6.34 -5.39
N PRO A 11 -4.57 7.49 -5.94
CA PRO A 11 -4.16 7.86 -7.29
C PRO A 11 -2.63 7.99 -7.35
N GLU A 12 -2.00 7.09 -8.11
CA GLU A 12 -0.59 7.19 -8.43
C GLU A 12 -0.38 8.32 -9.45
N ALA A 13 0.69 9.10 -9.28
CA ALA A 13 1.04 10.15 -10.22
C ALA A 13 1.82 9.57 -11.41
N LYS A 14 1.37 9.84 -12.63
CA LYS A 14 2.13 9.61 -13.85
C LYS A 14 2.76 10.94 -14.29
N ILE A 15 4.09 10.96 -14.35
CA ILE A 15 4.85 12.15 -14.76
C ILE A 15 5.33 11.98 -16.18
N HIS A 16 4.83 12.83 -17.08
CA HIS A 16 5.33 12.98 -18.44
C HIS A 16 6.58 13.87 -18.42
N ARG A 17 7.56 13.53 -19.23
CA ARG A 17 8.85 14.23 -19.29
C ARG A 17 9.24 14.50 -20.73
N ASP A 18 9.94 15.60 -20.95
CA ASP A 18 10.58 15.92 -22.23
C ASP A 18 11.85 15.06 -22.47
N GLU A 19 12.54 15.33 -23.58
CA GLU A 19 13.78 14.65 -23.96
C GLU A 19 14.95 14.89 -22.98
N ASN A 20 14.89 15.97 -22.21
CA ASN A 20 15.88 16.35 -21.20
C ASN A 20 15.55 15.76 -19.81
N GLY A 21 14.38 15.11 -19.67
CA GLY A 21 13.90 14.54 -18.41
C GLY A 21 13.18 15.54 -17.51
N HIS A 22 12.89 16.75 -18.00
CA HIS A 22 12.12 17.76 -17.28
C HIS A 22 10.63 17.38 -17.27
N PRO A 23 9.92 17.49 -16.14
CA PRO A 23 8.50 17.13 -16.05
C PRO A 23 7.65 18.17 -16.80
N THR A 24 6.85 17.71 -17.76
CA THR A 24 5.97 18.55 -18.58
C THR A 24 4.52 18.47 -18.18
N GLU A 25 4.12 17.35 -17.58
CA GLU A 25 2.73 17.12 -17.17
C GLU A 25 2.67 16.07 -16.04
N ILE A 26 1.79 16.28 -15.08
CA ILE A 26 1.52 15.33 -14.00
C ILE A 26 0.02 15.01 -14.03
N ILE A 27 -0.32 13.73 -14.24
CA ILE A 27 -1.69 13.25 -14.28
C ILE A 27 -1.87 12.08 -13.31
N PRO A 28 -3.07 11.91 -12.72
CA PRO A 28 -3.39 10.70 -11.98
C PRO A 28 -3.40 9.48 -12.93
N TYR A 29 -2.86 8.35 -12.46
CA TYR A 29 -2.93 7.10 -13.21
C TYR A 29 -4.36 6.55 -13.17
N ASP A 30 -4.98 6.36 -14.33
CA ASP A 30 -6.31 5.78 -14.45
C ASP A 30 -6.24 4.25 -14.50
N ARG A 31 -6.93 3.62 -13.57
CA ARG A 31 -7.01 2.17 -13.38
C ARG A 31 -8.30 1.65 -14.01
N ASN A 32 -8.19 1.18 -15.25
CA ASN A 32 -9.33 0.70 -16.02
C ASN A 32 -9.70 -0.77 -15.74
N ASP A 33 -10.85 -1.23 -16.29
CA ASP A 33 -11.34 -2.60 -16.06
C ASP A 33 -10.39 -3.69 -16.58
N ALA A 34 -9.64 -3.43 -17.64
CA ALA A 34 -8.67 -4.40 -18.17
C ALA A 34 -7.49 -4.59 -17.20
N THR A 35 -6.97 -3.50 -16.61
CA THR A 35 -5.92 -3.60 -15.60
C THR A 35 -6.43 -4.30 -14.34
N LYS A 36 -7.65 -4.00 -13.89
CA LYS A 36 -8.29 -4.67 -12.74
C LYS A 36 -8.48 -6.17 -12.97
N LEU A 37 -8.83 -6.57 -14.19
CA LEU A 37 -8.95 -7.99 -14.55
C LEU A 37 -7.61 -8.72 -14.45
N ILE A 38 -6.53 -8.13 -14.98
CA ILE A 38 -5.18 -8.72 -14.89
C ILE A 38 -4.71 -8.80 -13.44
N GLU A 39 -4.98 -7.76 -12.63
CA GLU A 39 -4.69 -7.79 -11.18
C GLU A 39 -5.41 -8.95 -10.49
N ASP A 40 -6.70 -9.17 -10.78
CA ASP A 40 -7.46 -10.29 -10.20
C ASP A 40 -6.84 -11.66 -10.58
N PHE A 41 -6.38 -11.84 -11.83
CA PHE A 41 -5.64 -13.06 -12.22
C PHE A 41 -4.32 -13.21 -11.48
N MET A 42 -3.55 -12.13 -11.30
CA MET A 42 -2.32 -12.16 -10.52
C MET A 42 -2.58 -12.52 -9.05
N LEU A 43 -3.64 -11.96 -8.45
CA LEU A 43 -4.03 -12.28 -7.08
C LEU A 43 -4.39 -13.76 -6.92
N ILE A 44 -5.20 -14.31 -7.83
CA ILE A 44 -5.58 -15.73 -7.80
C ILE A 44 -4.37 -16.63 -7.97
N ALA A 45 -3.46 -16.32 -8.90
CA ALA A 45 -2.23 -17.08 -9.08
C ALA A 45 -1.35 -17.06 -7.82
N ASN A 46 -1.16 -15.89 -7.21
CA ASN A 46 -0.40 -15.73 -5.98
C ASN A 46 -1.01 -16.52 -4.81
N GLU A 47 -2.32 -16.47 -4.66
CA GLU A 47 -3.04 -17.23 -3.61
C GLU A 47 -2.95 -18.74 -3.84
N THR A 48 -3.21 -19.21 -5.06
CA THR A 48 -3.18 -20.64 -5.40
C THR A 48 -1.81 -21.25 -5.13
N VAL A 49 -0.75 -20.57 -5.55
CA VAL A 49 0.62 -21.03 -5.31
C VAL A 49 0.95 -21.04 -3.82
N ALA A 50 0.56 -20.00 -3.07
CA ALA A 50 0.80 -19.93 -1.63
C ALA A 50 0.07 -21.05 -0.88
N GLU A 51 -1.19 -21.32 -1.21
CA GLU A 51 -2.00 -22.35 -0.60
C GLU A 51 -1.46 -23.75 -0.88
N ASP A 52 -1.09 -24.04 -2.14
CA ASP A 52 -0.55 -25.33 -2.53
C ASP A 52 0.72 -25.67 -1.78
N PHE A 53 1.68 -24.73 -1.70
CA PHE A 53 2.95 -24.95 -1.00
C PHE A 53 2.81 -24.96 0.51
N TYR A 54 1.82 -24.28 1.08
CA TYR A 54 1.48 -24.37 2.50
C TYR A 54 1.04 -25.78 2.88
N TRP A 55 0.14 -26.38 2.11
CA TRP A 55 -0.36 -27.74 2.38
C TRP A 55 0.64 -28.86 2.08
N GLN A 56 1.63 -28.60 1.23
CA GLN A 56 2.75 -29.50 1.00
C GLN A 56 3.82 -29.41 2.11
N GLU A 57 3.69 -28.49 3.05
CA GLU A 57 4.65 -28.26 4.15
C GLU A 57 6.09 -28.05 3.65
N ILE A 58 6.22 -27.44 2.47
CA ILE A 58 7.52 -27.09 1.88
C ILE A 58 7.92 -25.71 2.41
N PRO A 59 9.21 -25.51 2.85
CA PRO A 59 9.70 -24.19 3.22
C PRO A 59 9.47 -23.19 2.09
N PHE A 60 8.77 -22.10 2.40
CA PHE A 60 8.28 -21.17 1.38
C PHE A 60 8.38 -19.72 1.84
N LEU A 61 8.15 -18.77 0.93
CA LEU A 61 8.19 -17.35 1.22
C LEU A 61 6.83 -16.71 0.96
N TYR A 62 6.18 -16.26 2.02
CA TYR A 62 4.85 -15.67 1.97
C TYR A 62 4.94 -14.13 1.97
N ARG A 63 3.91 -13.50 1.45
CA ARG A 63 3.64 -12.07 1.64
C ARG A 63 2.56 -11.94 2.70
N VAL A 64 2.92 -11.46 3.86
CA VAL A 64 2.05 -11.38 5.02
C VAL A 64 1.68 -9.93 5.34
N HIS A 65 0.44 -9.74 5.79
CA HIS A 65 -0.05 -8.46 6.25
C HIS A 65 -0.81 -8.68 7.55
N GLU A 66 -0.21 -8.29 8.64
CA GLU A 66 -0.77 -8.48 9.98
C GLU A 66 -2.03 -7.62 10.18
N THR A 67 -2.85 -7.99 11.15
CA THR A 67 -3.99 -7.19 11.60
C THR A 67 -3.55 -5.80 12.06
N PRO A 68 -4.35 -4.76 11.84
CA PRO A 68 -4.07 -3.42 12.33
C PRO A 68 -3.89 -3.37 13.84
N ASP A 69 -3.18 -2.37 14.30
CA ASP A 69 -3.05 -2.07 15.72
C ASP A 69 -4.41 -1.62 16.29
N PRO A 70 -4.91 -2.27 17.39
CA PRO A 70 -6.20 -1.92 18.00
C PRO A 70 -6.32 -0.45 18.41
N GLU A 71 -5.24 0.18 18.89
CA GLU A 71 -5.24 1.59 19.29
C GLU A 71 -5.42 2.52 18.08
N LYS A 72 -4.79 2.20 16.95
CA LYS A 72 -4.95 2.95 15.70
C LYS A 72 -6.36 2.81 15.14
N ILE A 73 -6.93 1.62 15.21
CA ILE A 73 -8.32 1.40 14.80
C ILE A 73 -9.29 2.18 15.70
N GLN A 74 -9.05 2.19 17.01
CA GLN A 74 -9.87 2.97 17.93
C GLN A 74 -9.78 4.48 17.63
N SER A 75 -8.59 4.97 17.30
CA SER A 75 -8.40 6.38 16.91
C SER A 75 -9.12 6.69 15.61
N LEU A 76 -9.06 5.80 14.62
CA LEU A 76 -9.83 5.91 13.39
C LEU A 76 -11.33 5.92 13.66
N GLN A 77 -11.84 5.00 14.51
CA GLN A 77 -13.25 4.94 14.88
C GLN A 77 -13.76 6.24 15.51
N ARG A 78 -12.99 6.81 16.46
CA ARG A 78 -13.34 8.10 17.07
C ARG A 78 -13.40 9.22 16.06
N PHE A 79 -12.46 9.26 15.13
CA PHE A 79 -12.38 10.27 14.10
C PHE A 79 -13.58 10.21 13.15
N ILE A 80 -13.88 9.03 12.58
CA ILE A 80 -14.96 8.87 11.59
C ILE A 80 -16.36 9.06 12.19
N GLN A 81 -16.53 8.91 13.52
CA GLN A 81 -17.78 9.21 14.20
C GLN A 81 -18.21 10.67 14.06
N ASN A 82 -17.26 11.61 13.93
CA ASN A 82 -17.56 13.02 13.70
C ASN A 82 -18.27 13.26 12.35
N PHE A 83 -18.11 12.32 11.41
CA PHE A 83 -18.76 12.36 10.09
C PHE A 83 -19.96 11.40 10.00
N GLY A 84 -20.36 10.77 11.12
CA GLY A 84 -21.51 9.85 11.16
C GLY A 84 -21.20 8.44 10.66
N TYR A 85 -19.93 8.08 10.47
CA TYR A 85 -19.52 6.73 10.06
C TYR A 85 -19.14 5.85 11.24
N TYR A 86 -19.36 4.56 11.10
CA TYR A 86 -19.09 3.56 12.13
C TYR A 86 -18.48 2.29 11.53
N ILE A 87 -17.49 1.72 12.21
CA ILE A 87 -16.93 0.40 11.94
C ILE A 87 -17.52 -0.56 12.94
N LYS A 88 -18.08 -1.69 12.47
CA LYS A 88 -18.58 -2.76 13.33
C LYS A 88 -17.44 -3.74 13.62
N GLY A 89 -17.34 -4.20 14.84
CA GLY A 89 -16.36 -5.22 15.25
C GLY A 89 -15.99 -5.07 16.71
N ASP A 90 -15.40 -6.12 17.27
CA ASP A 90 -14.84 -6.08 18.61
C ASP A 90 -13.53 -5.29 18.59
N ARG A 91 -13.16 -4.69 19.73
CA ARG A 91 -12.00 -3.81 19.84
C ARG A 91 -10.66 -4.52 19.54
N GLU A 92 -10.63 -5.84 19.67
CA GLU A 92 -9.43 -6.65 19.53
C GLU A 92 -9.28 -7.31 18.15
N GLU A 93 -10.37 -7.55 17.42
CA GLU A 93 -10.33 -8.17 16.08
C GLU A 93 -11.25 -7.47 15.09
N ILE A 94 -10.68 -6.61 14.27
CA ILE A 94 -11.40 -6.05 13.14
C ILE A 94 -11.27 -6.97 11.92
N HIS A 95 -12.41 -7.29 11.29
CA HIS A 95 -12.39 -8.04 10.03
C HIS A 95 -12.16 -7.08 8.84
N PRO A 96 -11.33 -7.40 7.84
CA PRO A 96 -11.06 -6.56 6.67
C PRO A 96 -12.32 -6.05 5.98
N LYS A 97 -13.36 -6.87 5.95
CA LYS A 97 -14.67 -6.53 5.37
C LYS A 97 -15.34 -5.30 5.99
N GLU A 98 -15.05 -4.99 7.25
CA GLU A 98 -15.62 -3.80 7.90
C GLU A 98 -14.94 -2.52 7.40
N LEU A 99 -13.63 -2.56 7.15
CA LEU A 99 -12.92 -1.47 6.49
C LEU A 99 -13.36 -1.34 5.03
N GLN A 100 -13.55 -2.46 4.31
CA GLN A 100 -14.11 -2.44 2.95
C GLN A 100 -15.49 -1.75 2.91
N LYS A 101 -16.37 -2.05 3.88
CA LYS A 101 -17.70 -1.41 3.96
C LYS A 101 -17.60 0.07 4.29
N LEU A 102 -16.63 0.48 5.13
CA LEU A 102 -16.39 1.89 5.41
C LEU A 102 -16.00 2.61 4.12
N LEU A 103 -14.99 2.11 3.41
CA LEU A 103 -14.52 2.70 2.15
C LEU A 103 -15.62 2.77 1.09
N ALA A 104 -16.45 1.72 0.97
CA ALA A 104 -17.61 1.74 0.06
C ALA A 104 -18.70 2.76 0.45
N LYS A 105 -18.80 3.15 1.74
CA LYS A 105 -19.78 4.15 2.19
C LYS A 105 -19.31 5.58 2.01
N ILE A 106 -18.00 5.80 2.06
CA ILE A 106 -17.42 7.13 1.89
C ILE A 106 -17.12 7.47 0.43
N ALA A 107 -17.25 6.48 -0.47
CA ALA A 107 -17.04 6.70 -1.90
C ALA A 107 -17.87 7.87 -2.41
N ASP A 108 -17.25 8.73 -3.21
CA ASP A 108 -17.83 9.98 -3.76
C ASP A 108 -18.25 11.02 -2.70
N SER A 109 -17.87 10.84 -1.42
CA SER A 109 -18.11 11.86 -0.37
C SER A 109 -16.94 12.84 -0.27
N PRO A 110 -17.17 14.07 0.25
CA PRO A 110 -16.09 15.04 0.47
C PRO A 110 -14.99 14.55 1.42
N GLU A 111 -15.31 13.59 2.29
CA GLU A 111 -14.39 13.03 3.28
C GLU A 111 -13.64 11.78 2.79
N GLU A 112 -13.91 11.31 1.58
CA GLU A 112 -13.36 10.06 1.05
C GLU A 112 -11.84 9.99 1.16
N ASP A 113 -11.13 10.99 0.63
CA ASP A 113 -9.68 11.02 0.62
C ASP A 113 -9.09 11.03 2.03
N LEU A 114 -9.67 11.84 2.92
CA LEU A 114 -9.21 11.96 4.29
C LEU A 114 -9.37 10.64 5.06
N ILE A 115 -10.57 10.04 5.01
CA ILE A 115 -10.86 8.79 5.73
C ILE A 115 -10.08 7.62 5.13
N SER A 116 -9.93 7.57 3.80
CA SER A 116 -9.12 6.54 3.11
C SER A 116 -7.66 6.60 3.55
N ARG A 117 -7.06 7.80 3.62
CA ARG A 117 -5.68 7.99 4.11
C ARG A 117 -5.52 7.60 5.58
N LEU A 118 -6.46 7.95 6.45
CA LEU A 118 -6.42 7.58 7.86
C LEU A 118 -6.60 6.07 8.03
N THR A 119 -7.46 5.45 7.22
CA THR A 119 -7.64 4.00 7.20
C THR A 119 -6.34 3.31 6.79
N LEU A 120 -5.66 3.79 5.73
CA LEU A 120 -4.37 3.26 5.30
C LEU A 120 -3.30 3.40 6.39
N ARG A 121 -3.22 4.56 7.05
CA ARG A 121 -2.27 4.82 8.15
C ARG A 121 -2.54 3.97 9.40
N SER A 122 -3.75 3.49 9.59
CA SER A 122 -4.10 2.60 10.70
C SER A 122 -3.63 1.16 10.48
N MET A 123 -3.38 0.77 9.23
CA MET A 123 -2.91 -0.57 8.88
C MET A 123 -1.40 -0.72 9.09
N LYS A 124 -0.96 -1.94 9.34
CA LYS A 124 0.45 -2.30 9.32
C LYS A 124 0.95 -2.39 7.87
N ARG A 125 2.26 -2.42 7.69
CA ARG A 125 2.84 -2.70 6.37
C ARG A 125 2.91 -4.19 6.12
N ALA A 126 2.65 -4.61 4.90
CA ALA A 126 2.92 -5.97 4.45
C ALA A 126 4.44 -6.21 4.39
N LYS A 127 4.85 -7.45 4.69
CA LYS A 127 6.27 -7.87 4.69
C LYS A 127 6.38 -9.28 4.12
N TYR A 128 7.59 -9.71 3.81
CA TYR A 128 7.87 -11.11 3.49
C TYR A 128 8.14 -11.88 4.78
N SER A 129 7.73 -13.15 4.82
CA SER A 129 7.93 -14.05 5.96
C SER A 129 7.97 -15.50 5.49
N PRO A 130 8.78 -16.38 6.12
CA PRO A 130 8.63 -17.82 5.95
C PRO A 130 7.36 -18.36 6.63
N ASP A 131 6.81 -17.62 7.61
CA ASP A 131 5.60 -17.99 8.34
C ASP A 131 4.35 -17.44 7.64
N CYS A 132 3.39 -18.31 7.35
CA CYS A 132 2.13 -17.95 6.71
C CYS A 132 1.11 -17.44 7.73
N THR A 133 1.12 -16.14 8.04
CA THR A 133 0.16 -15.53 8.98
C THR A 133 -1.05 -14.90 8.30
N GLY A 134 -1.16 -15.02 6.97
CA GLY A 134 -2.23 -14.44 6.17
C GLY A 134 -1.97 -13.00 5.74
N HIS A 135 -2.89 -12.46 4.94
CA HIS A 135 -2.81 -11.12 4.40
C HIS A 135 -4.10 -10.33 4.67
N PHE A 136 -4.10 -9.52 5.72
CA PHE A 136 -5.27 -8.77 6.19
C PHE A 136 -5.91 -7.93 5.08
N GLY A 137 -5.15 -7.08 4.40
CA GLY A 137 -5.67 -6.17 3.37
C GLY A 137 -6.35 -6.88 2.19
N LEU A 138 -5.90 -8.10 1.85
CA LEU A 138 -6.51 -8.92 0.80
C LEU A 138 -7.60 -9.88 1.34
N ALA A 139 -7.80 -9.93 2.64
CA ALA A 139 -8.66 -10.94 3.28
C ALA A 139 -8.30 -12.36 2.80
N SER A 140 -7.01 -12.64 2.65
CA SER A 140 -6.49 -13.91 2.16
C SER A 140 -5.76 -14.66 3.28
N ARG A 141 -6.03 -15.95 3.41
CA ARG A 141 -5.36 -16.81 4.39
C ARG A 141 -3.96 -17.21 3.93
N TYR A 142 -3.78 -17.38 2.63
CA TYR A 142 -2.53 -17.79 2.00
C TYR A 142 -2.21 -16.78 0.91
N TYR A 143 -1.03 -16.16 0.96
CA TYR A 143 -0.64 -15.21 -0.06
C TYR A 143 0.88 -15.16 -0.22
N CYS A 144 1.34 -15.11 -1.44
CA CYS A 144 2.73 -14.91 -1.80
C CYS A 144 2.84 -13.97 -2.99
N HIS A 145 4.03 -13.53 -3.29
CA HIS A 145 4.35 -12.85 -4.54
C HIS A 145 5.01 -13.83 -5.50
N PHE A 146 4.30 -14.23 -6.55
CA PHE A 146 4.75 -15.23 -7.54
C PHE A 146 4.85 -14.66 -8.95
N THR A 147 4.03 -13.67 -9.29
CA THR A 147 3.77 -13.27 -10.69
C THR A 147 4.81 -12.32 -11.30
N SER A 148 5.81 -11.84 -10.55
CA SER A 148 6.78 -10.86 -11.05
C SER A 148 8.26 -11.18 -10.74
N PRO A 149 8.79 -12.35 -11.18
CA PRO A 149 10.13 -12.80 -10.81
C PRO A 149 11.27 -11.99 -11.45
N ILE A 150 11.00 -11.19 -12.48
CA ILE A 150 12.00 -10.32 -13.13
C ILE A 150 12.41 -9.15 -12.23
N ARG A 151 11.42 -8.56 -11.51
CA ARG A 151 11.63 -7.34 -10.71
C ARG A 151 11.57 -7.56 -9.19
N ARG A 152 11.10 -8.73 -8.72
CA ARG A 152 11.02 -9.04 -7.28
C ARG A 152 11.78 -10.33 -6.98
N TYR A 153 12.80 -10.21 -6.13
CA TYR A 153 13.59 -11.37 -5.70
C TYR A 153 12.78 -12.45 -4.95
N PRO A 154 11.80 -12.11 -4.09
CA PRO A 154 10.93 -13.12 -3.46
C PRO A 154 10.22 -14.02 -4.46
N ASP A 155 9.69 -13.46 -5.55
CA ASP A 155 9.07 -14.23 -6.63
C ASP A 155 10.08 -15.17 -7.29
N LEU A 156 11.28 -14.68 -7.58
CA LEU A 156 12.34 -15.51 -8.15
C LEU A 156 12.72 -16.66 -7.21
N GLN A 157 12.81 -16.39 -5.91
CA GLN A 157 13.11 -17.41 -4.90
C GLN A 157 12.02 -18.49 -4.84
N ILE A 158 10.75 -18.10 -4.89
CA ILE A 158 9.60 -19.02 -4.98
C ILE A 158 9.69 -19.88 -6.25
N HIS A 159 9.98 -19.28 -7.40
CA HIS A 159 10.15 -20.03 -8.65
C HIS A 159 11.28 -21.08 -8.58
N ARG A 160 12.35 -20.82 -7.83
CA ARG A 160 13.43 -21.80 -7.58
C ARG A 160 12.92 -22.98 -6.76
N ILE A 161 12.20 -22.69 -5.65
CA ILE A 161 11.60 -23.72 -4.80
C ILE A 161 10.62 -24.57 -5.59
N ILE A 162 9.72 -23.96 -6.35
CA ILE A 162 8.74 -24.65 -7.21
C ILE A 162 9.44 -25.57 -8.20
N LYS A 163 10.48 -25.08 -8.91
CA LYS A 163 11.24 -25.89 -9.88
C LYS A 163 11.93 -27.09 -9.25
N GLU A 164 12.50 -26.95 -8.07
CA GLU A 164 13.13 -28.06 -7.33
C GLU A 164 12.09 -29.09 -6.91
N THR A 165 10.93 -28.63 -6.42
CA THR A 165 9.81 -29.50 -6.04
C THR A 165 9.28 -30.29 -7.24
N LEU A 166 8.98 -29.62 -8.36
CA LEU A 166 8.48 -30.27 -9.58
C LEU A 166 9.48 -31.27 -10.20
N ARG A 167 10.77 -31.10 -9.95
CA ARG A 167 11.84 -32.01 -10.41
C ARG A 167 12.13 -33.13 -9.40
N GLY A 168 11.37 -33.23 -8.31
CA GLY A 168 11.58 -34.21 -7.25
C GLY A 168 12.90 -34.04 -6.48
N ARG A 169 13.44 -32.81 -6.44
CA ARG A 169 14.72 -32.49 -5.78
C ARG A 169 14.57 -31.90 -4.37
N MET A 170 13.35 -31.79 -3.86
CA MET A 170 13.05 -31.22 -2.54
C MET A 170 13.18 -32.28 -1.44
N GLY A 171 14.36 -32.90 -1.31
CA GLY A 171 14.72 -33.80 -0.22
C GLY A 171 15.02 -33.05 1.09
N GLU A 172 15.30 -33.79 2.16
CA GLU A 172 15.54 -33.28 3.51
C GLU A 172 16.66 -32.20 3.54
N GLU A 173 17.79 -32.45 2.89
CA GLU A 173 18.90 -31.50 2.79
C GLU A 173 18.48 -30.16 2.17
N ARG A 174 17.65 -30.19 1.12
CA ARG A 174 17.15 -28.96 0.47
C ARG A 174 16.10 -28.26 1.28
N ARG A 175 15.25 -28.99 2.02
CA ARG A 175 14.31 -28.40 2.97
C ARG A 175 15.05 -27.64 4.08
N ASN A 176 16.02 -28.28 4.72
CA ASN A 176 16.85 -27.68 5.76
C ASN A 176 17.58 -26.43 5.24
N HIS A 177 18.12 -26.49 4.03
CA HIS A 177 18.73 -25.32 3.40
C HIS A 177 17.76 -24.16 3.24
N TYR A 178 16.53 -24.39 2.78
CA TYR A 178 15.54 -23.31 2.65
C TYR A 178 15.04 -22.82 3.99
N GLU A 179 14.84 -23.67 4.99
CA GLU A 179 14.51 -23.27 6.35
C GLU A 179 15.56 -22.34 6.96
N GLU A 180 16.83 -22.59 6.67
CA GLU A 180 17.95 -21.76 7.15
C GLU A 180 17.98 -20.39 6.45
N ILE A 181 17.82 -20.34 5.12
CA ILE A 181 18.03 -19.09 4.35
C ILE A 181 16.81 -18.19 4.28
N LEU A 182 15.56 -18.74 4.26
CA LEU A 182 14.35 -17.97 3.99
C LEU A 182 14.07 -16.87 5.03
N PRO A 183 14.35 -17.02 6.33
CA PRO A 183 14.21 -15.91 7.29
C PRO A 183 15.06 -14.70 6.89
N THR A 184 16.32 -14.91 6.55
CA THR A 184 17.23 -13.84 6.10
C THR A 184 16.80 -13.24 4.76
N VAL A 185 16.33 -14.06 3.84
CA VAL A 185 15.79 -13.60 2.55
C VAL A 185 14.55 -12.73 2.78
N ALA A 186 13.63 -13.14 3.65
CA ALA A 186 12.43 -12.39 4.00
C ALA A 186 12.75 -11.00 4.56
N GLU A 187 13.67 -10.93 5.52
CA GLU A 187 14.11 -9.70 6.16
C GLU A 187 14.74 -8.74 5.13
N LYS A 188 15.79 -9.21 4.43
CA LYS A 188 16.52 -8.39 3.45
C LYS A 188 15.65 -7.88 2.32
N THR A 189 14.74 -8.71 1.82
CA THR A 189 13.84 -8.30 0.73
C THR A 189 12.77 -7.32 1.19
N SER A 190 12.27 -7.45 2.43
CA SER A 190 11.37 -6.47 3.02
C SER A 190 12.05 -5.13 3.27
N GLU A 191 13.32 -5.12 3.68
CA GLU A 191 14.11 -3.90 3.84
C GLU A 191 14.42 -3.25 2.49
N ALA A 192 14.83 -4.04 1.50
CA ALA A 192 15.12 -3.55 0.16
C ALA A 192 13.88 -2.93 -0.51
N GLU A 193 12.70 -3.54 -0.33
CA GLU A 193 11.43 -2.99 -0.78
C GLU A 193 11.15 -1.63 -0.14
N ARG A 194 11.24 -1.52 1.20
CA ARG A 194 11.04 -0.23 1.90
C ARG A 194 11.96 0.87 1.38
N ARG A 195 13.24 0.54 1.16
CA ARG A 195 14.23 1.49 0.64
C ARG A 195 13.90 1.90 -0.81
N ALA A 196 13.44 0.96 -1.64
CA ALA A 196 13.03 1.24 -3.02
C ALA A 196 11.81 2.17 -3.04
N ASP A 197 10.77 1.87 -2.23
CA ASP A 197 9.56 2.68 -2.10
C ASP A 197 9.90 4.11 -1.62
N GLU A 198 10.82 4.23 -0.65
CA GLU A 198 11.25 5.54 -0.15
C GLU A 198 11.99 6.34 -1.21
N SER A 199 12.91 5.70 -1.95
CA SER A 199 13.65 6.33 -3.04
C SER A 199 12.73 6.78 -4.18
N GLU A 200 11.73 5.95 -4.53
CA GLU A 200 10.73 6.30 -5.54
C GLU A 200 9.90 7.50 -5.08
N ARG A 201 9.40 7.48 -3.86
CA ARG A 201 8.62 8.57 -3.28
C ARG A 201 9.41 9.89 -3.25
N GLU A 202 10.67 9.88 -2.83
CA GLU A 202 11.51 11.07 -2.82
C GLU A 202 11.81 11.58 -4.25
N THR A 203 12.00 10.68 -5.20
CA THR A 203 12.16 11.05 -6.62
C THR A 203 10.89 11.69 -7.18
N LEU A 204 9.72 11.13 -6.87
CA LEU A 204 8.44 11.71 -7.28
C LEU A 204 8.22 13.10 -6.68
N LYS A 205 8.54 13.30 -5.40
CA LYS A 205 8.48 14.62 -4.77
C LYS A 205 9.38 15.63 -5.43
N LEU A 206 10.64 15.25 -5.74
CA LEU A 206 11.57 16.10 -6.46
C LEU A 206 11.01 16.51 -7.83
N LYS A 207 10.49 15.57 -8.60
CA LYS A 207 9.91 15.85 -9.93
C LYS A 207 8.63 16.69 -9.86
N LYS A 208 7.82 16.50 -8.81
CA LYS A 208 6.66 17.36 -8.56
C LYS A 208 7.07 18.78 -8.20
N ALA A 209 8.13 18.96 -7.40
CA ALA A 209 8.67 20.28 -7.08
C ALA A 209 9.27 20.98 -8.32
N GLU A 210 10.04 20.25 -9.14
CA GLU A 210 10.60 20.74 -10.41
C GLU A 210 9.49 21.19 -11.38
N TYR A 211 8.38 20.44 -11.48
CA TYR A 211 7.20 20.84 -12.26
C TYR A 211 6.60 22.15 -11.76
N MET A 212 6.51 22.32 -10.44
CA MET A 212 5.91 23.54 -9.86
C MET A 212 6.79 24.78 -9.96
N GLU A 213 8.09 24.65 -10.24
CA GLU A 213 8.96 25.82 -10.51
C GLU A 213 8.47 26.64 -11.70
N ASP A 214 7.95 26.00 -12.74
CA ASP A 214 7.41 26.66 -13.93
C ASP A 214 6.04 27.31 -13.68
N HIS A 215 5.37 26.97 -12.57
CA HIS A 215 4.04 27.45 -12.21
C HIS A 215 4.03 28.43 -11.03
N ILE A 216 5.19 29.03 -10.70
CA ILE A 216 5.30 30.00 -9.62
C ILE A 216 4.47 31.25 -9.94
N GLY A 217 3.55 31.59 -9.06
CA GLY A 217 2.65 32.75 -9.18
C GLY A 217 1.27 32.41 -9.76
N GLU A 218 1.03 31.15 -10.12
CA GLU A 218 -0.30 30.68 -10.50
C GLU A 218 -1.14 30.35 -9.27
N GLU A 219 -2.46 30.41 -9.44
CA GLU A 219 -3.44 30.06 -8.41
C GLU A 219 -4.09 28.72 -8.76
N PHE A 220 -4.24 27.85 -7.75
CA PHE A 220 -4.79 26.52 -7.91
C PHE A 220 -5.87 26.23 -6.86
N ASP A 221 -6.92 25.54 -7.27
CA ASP A 221 -7.83 24.89 -6.34
C ASP A 221 -7.21 23.60 -5.79
N GLY A 222 -7.35 23.34 -4.49
CA GLY A 222 -6.81 22.16 -3.86
C GLY A 222 -7.62 21.70 -2.65
N VAL A 223 -7.34 20.49 -2.20
CA VAL A 223 -7.98 19.88 -1.03
C VAL A 223 -6.97 19.78 0.11
N ILE A 224 -7.41 20.09 1.34
CA ILE A 224 -6.55 19.91 2.52
C ILE A 224 -6.26 18.44 2.72
N SER A 225 -4.99 18.05 2.56
CA SER A 225 -4.50 16.68 2.71
C SER A 225 -3.97 16.39 4.12
N GLY A 226 -3.64 17.45 4.87
CA GLY A 226 -3.16 17.30 6.24
C GLY A 226 -2.97 18.62 6.98
N ILE A 227 -3.00 18.54 8.29
CA ILE A 227 -2.75 19.70 9.18
C ILE A 227 -1.65 19.29 10.17
N THR A 228 -0.68 20.15 10.36
CA THR A 228 0.45 19.95 11.29
C THR A 228 0.77 21.24 12.04
N ASN A 229 1.69 21.16 12.99
CA ASN A 229 2.21 22.36 13.68
C ASN A 229 2.87 23.37 12.72
N TRP A 230 3.29 22.93 11.55
CA TRP A 230 3.97 23.78 10.56
C TRP A 230 3.02 24.50 9.62
N GLY A 231 1.78 24.00 9.49
CA GLY A 231 0.77 24.57 8.61
C GLY A 231 -0.16 23.53 8.01
N ILE A 232 -0.75 23.89 6.89
CA ILE A 232 -1.77 23.14 6.18
C ILE A 232 -1.14 22.57 4.89
N TYR A 233 -1.21 21.26 4.71
CA TYR A 233 -0.87 20.60 3.45
C TYR A 233 -2.09 20.61 2.54
N VAL A 234 -1.88 21.03 1.29
CA VAL A 234 -2.90 21.11 0.26
C VAL A 234 -2.45 20.27 -0.92
N GLU A 235 -3.32 19.37 -1.36
CA GLU A 235 -3.11 18.55 -2.55
C GLU A 235 -3.92 19.09 -3.71
N LEU A 236 -3.26 19.23 -4.86
CA LEU A 236 -3.86 19.68 -6.11
C LEU A 236 -4.49 18.48 -6.86
N PRO A 237 -5.41 18.71 -7.82
CA PRO A 237 -6.02 17.64 -8.62
C PRO A 237 -5.00 16.76 -9.36
N ASN A 238 -3.81 17.28 -9.69
CA ASN A 238 -2.72 16.52 -10.29
C ASN A 238 -1.84 15.79 -9.27
N THR A 239 -2.30 15.64 -8.02
CA THR A 239 -1.58 14.94 -6.93
C THR A 239 -0.33 15.65 -6.40
N VAL A 240 -0.04 16.86 -6.82
CA VAL A 240 1.02 17.67 -6.21
C VAL A 240 0.56 18.16 -4.84
N GLU A 241 1.38 17.99 -3.82
CA GLU A 241 1.10 18.45 -2.45
C GLU A 241 2.06 19.58 -2.07
N GLY A 242 1.52 20.68 -1.56
CA GLY A 242 2.27 21.82 -1.07
C GLY A 242 1.93 22.16 0.38
N LEU A 243 2.85 22.84 1.07
CA LEU A 243 2.67 23.32 2.44
C LEU A 243 2.35 24.82 2.44
N ILE A 244 1.17 25.19 2.94
CA ILE A 244 0.89 26.56 3.37
C ILE A 244 1.39 26.69 4.80
N HIS A 245 2.57 27.28 4.98
CA HIS A 245 3.19 27.44 6.28
C HIS A 245 2.32 28.32 7.21
N VAL A 246 2.24 27.99 8.49
CA VAL A 246 1.44 28.72 9.47
C VAL A 246 1.69 30.23 9.49
N SER A 247 2.92 30.68 9.22
CA SER A 247 3.27 32.11 9.11
C SER A 247 2.67 32.83 7.90
N ARG A 248 2.01 32.12 6.99
CA ARG A 248 1.30 32.67 5.83
C ARG A 248 -0.21 32.74 6.02
N LEU A 249 -0.72 32.26 7.15
CA LEU A 249 -2.12 32.36 7.55
C LEU A 249 -2.28 33.65 8.36
N TYR A 250 -2.70 34.76 7.74
CA TYR A 250 -2.71 36.11 8.35
C TYR A 250 -4.07 36.52 8.89
N ASP A 251 -5.12 35.76 8.57
CA ASP A 251 -6.51 36.08 8.87
C ASP A 251 -6.91 35.77 10.31
N ASP A 252 -6.22 34.80 10.99
CA ASP A 252 -6.45 34.48 12.40
C ASP A 252 -5.18 33.82 13.01
N ARG A 253 -5.25 33.54 14.33
CA ARG A 253 -4.24 32.76 15.05
C ARG A 253 -4.65 31.32 15.12
N TYR A 254 -3.98 30.49 14.32
CA TYR A 254 -4.23 29.05 14.26
C TYR A 254 -3.36 28.28 15.25
N TYR A 255 -3.96 27.37 16.00
CA TYR A 255 -3.28 26.47 16.92
C TYR A 255 -3.64 25.03 16.59
N TYR A 256 -2.63 24.21 16.41
CA TYR A 256 -2.80 22.78 16.26
C TYR A 256 -3.04 22.14 17.64
N LYS A 257 -4.12 21.38 17.80
CA LYS A 257 -4.48 20.64 19.03
C LYS A 257 -4.38 19.15 18.84
#